data_ea0b947b0f6b2a930870a812b27bfaca
#
_entry.id   ea0b947b0f6b2a930870a812b27bfaca
#
_cell.length_a   1.000
_cell.length_b   1.000
_cell.length_c   1.000
_cell.angle_alpha   90.00
_cell.angle_beta   90.00
_cell.angle_gamma   90.00
#
_symmetry.space_group_name_H-M   'P 1'
#
loop_
_entity.id
_entity.type
_entity.pdbx_description
1 polymer ?
#
loop_
_entity_poly.entity_id
_entity_poly.type
_entity_poly.pdbx_seq_one_letter_code
_entity_poly.pdbx_strand_id
1 'polypeptide(L)'
;MKIKHKLLASFLIATLVPVLVVALFTIRNVTEEARVQFEESSSLDVKLVNNTFETLFDSVNHTVSAMADYAAVRDTESGELTTYFGAPHKPGATATANGGREKQIFDYFSGIGNNNPNFGYVYMGDAQGGYVEWPGTADYGDWDPRGRPWFTLGKDANFQLTRLDGYYWEPDDAVYVSVIKAFKDQAGQFAGVVATDVSLKALTDMVQKIRFGETGFLMLVESSGTLLVDGHQPKNNFKKLSELSGDHFSAIAQKDNGVIEVTIDGVDYLANVFT
;
A
#
# COMPACT_ATOMS: atom_id res chain seq x y z
N MET A 1 3.54 65.51 -32.66
CA MET A 1 4.56 64.96 -31.76
C MET A 1 5.91 65.55 -32.07
N LYS A 2 6.60 66.16 -31.09
CA LYS A 2 7.90 66.78 -31.28
C LYS A 2 8.98 65.75 -31.64
N ILE A 3 9.93 66.02 -32.46
CA ILE A 3 11.01 65.10 -32.92
C ILE A 3 11.67 64.37 -31.74
N LYS A 4 11.88 65.03 -30.60
CA LYS A 4 12.39 64.45 -29.36
C LYS A 4 11.61 63.27 -28.89
N HIS A 5 10.25 63.29 -28.93
CA HIS A 5 9.42 62.20 -28.49
C HIS A 5 9.45 61.01 -29.45
N LYS A 6 9.59 61.24 -30.74
CA LYS A 6 9.77 60.19 -31.75
C LYS A 6 11.09 59.44 -31.56
N LEU A 7 12.21 60.21 -31.38
CA LEU A 7 13.52 59.62 -31.10
C LEU A 7 13.56 58.83 -29.78
N LEU A 8 12.95 59.34 -28.69
CA LEU A 8 12.88 58.66 -27.43
C LEU A 8 12.06 57.36 -27.54
N ALA A 9 10.91 57.41 -28.22
CA ALA A 9 10.08 56.22 -28.44
C ALA A 9 10.80 55.16 -29.30
N SER A 10 11.49 55.58 -30.38
CA SER A 10 12.26 54.65 -31.19
C SER A 10 13.42 54.00 -30.44
N PHE A 11 14.11 54.74 -29.59
CA PHE A 11 15.17 54.22 -28.74
C PHE A 11 14.64 53.24 -27.70
N LEU A 12 13.51 53.58 -27.01
CA LEU A 12 12.84 52.67 -26.06
C LEU A 12 12.39 51.38 -26.72
N ILE A 13 11.78 51.44 -27.89
CA ILE A 13 11.35 50.25 -28.64
C ILE A 13 12.57 49.41 -29.03
N ALA A 14 13.61 50.03 -29.57
CA ALA A 14 14.82 49.33 -30.02
C ALA A 14 15.58 48.63 -28.89
N THR A 15 15.47 49.13 -27.66
CA THR A 15 16.11 48.49 -26.48
C THR A 15 15.20 47.51 -25.74
N LEU A 16 13.92 47.84 -25.54
CA LEU A 16 13.00 47.03 -24.77
C LEU A 16 12.52 45.78 -25.52
N VAL A 17 12.27 45.89 -26.85
CA VAL A 17 11.76 44.74 -27.60
C VAL A 17 12.75 43.58 -27.64
N PRO A 18 14.06 43.77 -27.94
CA PRO A 18 15.02 42.67 -27.88
C PRO A 18 15.14 42.05 -26.46
N VAL A 19 15.14 42.89 -25.41
CA VAL A 19 15.21 42.42 -24.04
C VAL A 19 13.99 41.56 -23.68
N LEU A 20 12.78 42.01 -24.07
CA LEU A 20 11.54 41.23 -23.86
C LEU A 20 11.57 39.92 -24.63
N VAL A 21 12.04 39.92 -25.89
CA VAL A 21 12.15 38.68 -26.69
C VAL A 21 13.12 37.70 -26.04
N VAL A 22 14.30 38.17 -25.63
CA VAL A 22 15.27 37.32 -24.93
C VAL A 22 14.70 36.80 -23.60
N ALA A 23 14.05 37.65 -22.80
CA ALA A 23 13.45 37.26 -21.55
C ALA A 23 12.37 36.19 -21.75
N LEU A 24 11.45 36.33 -22.70
CA LEU A 24 10.43 35.38 -23.04
C LEU A 24 11.02 34.04 -23.53
N PHE A 25 12.05 34.08 -24.35
CA PHE A 25 12.74 32.91 -24.87
C PHE A 25 13.44 32.16 -23.70
N THR A 26 14.14 32.91 -22.84
CA THR A 26 14.83 32.33 -21.66
C THR A 26 13.85 31.71 -20.70
N ILE A 27 12.74 32.40 -20.39
CA ILE A 27 11.69 31.86 -19.49
C ILE A 27 11.15 30.56 -20.07
N ARG A 28 10.81 30.52 -21.37
CA ARG A 28 10.30 29.30 -22.01
C ARG A 28 11.28 28.14 -21.93
N ASN A 29 12.56 28.42 -22.26
CA ASN A 29 13.56 27.34 -22.22
C ASN A 29 13.82 26.82 -20.81
N VAL A 30 13.93 27.73 -19.83
CA VAL A 30 14.12 27.33 -18.42
C VAL A 30 12.92 26.55 -17.88
N THR A 31 11.70 26.96 -18.26
CA THR A 31 10.49 26.24 -17.83
C THR A 31 10.43 24.84 -18.45
N GLU A 32 10.75 24.70 -19.74
CA GLU A 32 10.76 23.40 -20.41
C GLU A 32 11.87 22.49 -19.86
N GLU A 33 13.06 23.02 -19.62
CA GLU A 33 14.17 22.29 -19.02
C GLU A 33 13.82 21.82 -17.61
N ALA A 34 13.21 22.68 -16.80
CA ALA A 34 12.75 22.33 -15.46
C ALA A 34 11.67 21.24 -15.48
N ARG A 35 10.76 21.28 -16.48
CA ARG A 35 9.73 20.25 -16.69
C ARG A 35 10.33 18.89 -17.03
N VAL A 36 11.26 18.87 -17.98
CA VAL A 36 11.97 17.63 -18.37
C VAL A 36 12.75 17.06 -17.18
N GLN A 37 13.48 17.90 -16.47
CA GLN A 37 14.24 17.49 -15.29
C GLN A 37 13.34 16.94 -14.18
N PHE A 38 12.18 17.55 -13.95
CA PHE A 38 11.18 17.05 -13.01
C PHE A 38 10.67 15.68 -13.44
N GLU A 39 10.30 15.51 -14.72
CA GLU A 39 9.81 14.24 -15.25
C GLU A 39 10.86 13.12 -15.09
N GLU A 40 12.11 13.39 -15.41
CA GLU A 40 13.20 12.42 -15.26
C GLU A 40 13.45 12.06 -13.78
N SER A 41 13.59 13.06 -12.91
CA SER A 41 13.89 12.82 -11.49
C SER A 41 12.73 12.14 -10.76
N SER A 42 11.49 12.60 -10.98
CA SER A 42 10.32 12.00 -10.38
C SER A 42 10.10 10.55 -10.86
N SER A 43 10.41 10.27 -12.13
CA SER A 43 10.37 8.91 -12.68
C SER A 43 11.34 7.96 -12.00
N LEU A 44 12.55 8.43 -11.68
CA LEU A 44 13.54 7.63 -10.96
C LEU A 44 13.11 7.36 -9.52
N ASP A 45 12.59 8.36 -8.83
CA ASP A 45 12.15 8.23 -7.45
C ASP A 45 10.94 7.30 -7.33
N VAL A 46 9.97 7.41 -8.25
CA VAL A 46 8.82 6.49 -8.29
C VAL A 46 9.27 5.06 -8.57
N LYS A 47 10.20 4.83 -9.50
CA LYS A 47 10.77 3.50 -9.75
C LYS A 47 11.45 2.93 -8.51
N LEU A 48 12.18 3.74 -7.75
CA LEU A 48 12.81 3.30 -6.49
C LEU A 48 11.75 2.89 -5.47
N VAL A 49 10.69 3.67 -5.32
CA VAL A 49 9.56 3.34 -4.44
C VAL A 49 8.92 2.04 -4.89
N ASN A 50 8.57 1.91 -6.17
CA ASN A 50 7.96 0.69 -6.71
C ASN A 50 8.84 -0.55 -6.48
N ASN A 51 10.12 -0.48 -6.78
CA ASN A 51 11.07 -1.59 -6.54
C ASN A 51 11.14 -1.98 -5.06
N THR A 52 11.03 -1.00 -4.15
CA THR A 52 11.00 -1.27 -2.71
C THR A 52 9.73 -2.01 -2.31
N PHE A 53 8.58 -1.61 -2.86
CA PHE A 53 7.31 -2.31 -2.65
C PHE A 53 7.36 -3.73 -3.23
N GLU A 54 7.82 -3.90 -4.46
CA GLU A 54 7.96 -5.22 -5.09
C GLU A 54 8.84 -6.13 -4.24
N THR A 55 10.01 -5.66 -3.82
CA THR A 55 10.94 -6.44 -2.97
C THR A 55 10.30 -6.85 -1.65
N LEU A 56 9.56 -5.92 -1.00
CA LEU A 56 8.84 -6.22 0.23
C LEU A 56 7.80 -7.31 0.00
N PHE A 57 6.92 -7.13 -0.98
CA PHE A 57 5.85 -8.09 -1.24
C PHE A 57 6.35 -9.43 -1.76
N ASP A 58 7.45 -9.48 -2.50
CA ASP A 58 8.09 -10.74 -2.88
C ASP A 58 8.59 -11.51 -1.65
N SER A 59 9.20 -10.83 -0.68
CA SER A 59 9.58 -11.44 0.60
C SER A 59 8.37 -11.98 1.36
N VAL A 60 7.26 -11.22 1.39
CA VAL A 60 6.01 -11.65 2.02
C VAL A 60 5.42 -12.86 1.28
N ASN A 61 5.39 -12.84 -0.05
CA ASN A 61 4.90 -13.93 -0.90
C ASN A 61 5.65 -15.24 -0.63
N HIS A 62 6.98 -15.17 -0.50
CA HIS A 62 7.82 -16.32 -0.13
C HIS A 62 7.48 -16.82 1.28
N THR A 63 7.32 -15.91 2.23
CA THR A 63 6.96 -16.25 3.62
C THR A 63 5.61 -16.96 3.70
N VAL A 64 4.57 -16.41 3.07
CA VAL A 64 3.23 -17.01 3.04
C VAL A 64 3.23 -18.36 2.31
N SER A 65 4.06 -18.49 1.25
CA SER A 65 4.22 -19.78 0.58
C SER A 65 4.88 -20.81 1.50
N ALA A 66 5.91 -20.43 2.25
CA ALA A 66 6.56 -21.31 3.22
C ALA A 66 5.61 -21.69 4.36
N MET A 67 4.75 -20.79 4.81
CA MET A 67 3.69 -21.10 5.80
C MET A 67 2.72 -22.16 5.26
N ALA A 68 2.25 -22.02 4.03
CA ALA A 68 1.35 -22.97 3.38
C ALA A 68 1.99 -24.35 3.20
N ASP A 69 3.30 -24.44 3.06
CA ASP A 69 4.05 -25.68 2.87
C ASP A 69 4.60 -26.25 4.19
N TYR A 70 4.48 -25.52 5.31
CA TYR A 70 4.97 -26.00 6.59
C TYR A 70 4.21 -27.27 7.05
N ALA A 71 4.95 -28.31 7.39
CA ALA A 71 4.39 -29.62 7.70
C ALA A 71 3.31 -29.57 8.81
N ALA A 72 3.55 -28.80 9.88
CA ALA A 72 2.56 -28.71 10.96
C ALA A 72 1.24 -28.06 10.52
N VAL A 73 1.27 -27.14 9.54
CA VAL A 73 0.08 -26.53 8.95
C VAL A 73 -0.66 -27.56 8.07
N ARG A 74 0.07 -28.24 7.19
CA ARG A 74 -0.51 -29.20 6.25
C ARG A 74 -1.04 -30.46 6.90
N ASP A 75 -0.40 -30.89 7.99
CA ASP A 75 -0.70 -32.13 8.71
C ASP A 75 -1.68 -31.90 9.87
N THR A 76 -2.32 -30.73 9.95
CA THR A 76 -3.33 -30.43 10.95
C THR A 76 -4.55 -31.31 10.75
N GLU A 77 -4.92 -32.05 11.79
CA GLU A 77 -6.11 -32.88 11.82
C GLU A 77 -7.31 -32.14 12.44
N SER A 78 -8.51 -32.63 12.16
CA SER A 78 -9.73 -32.05 12.74
C SER A 78 -9.69 -32.09 14.26
N GLY A 79 -9.89 -30.91 14.88
CA GLY A 79 -9.93 -30.75 16.33
C GLY A 79 -8.57 -30.52 16.99
N GLU A 80 -7.47 -30.45 16.25
CA GLU A 80 -6.15 -30.07 16.78
C GLU A 80 -6.03 -28.56 17.03
N LEU A 81 -6.84 -27.74 16.37
CA LEU A 81 -6.86 -26.30 16.56
C LEU A 81 -8.13 -25.86 17.28
N THR A 82 -7.99 -24.80 18.07
CA THR A 82 -9.13 -24.19 18.78
C THR A 82 -10.09 -23.54 17.78
N THR A 83 -11.40 -23.83 17.96
CA THR A 83 -12.50 -23.14 17.29
C THR A 83 -13.11 -22.11 18.22
N TYR A 84 -13.44 -20.92 17.70
CA TYR A 84 -13.96 -19.80 18.50
C TYR A 84 -15.43 -19.48 18.21
N PHE A 85 -16.13 -20.31 17.45
CA PHE A 85 -17.54 -20.13 17.11
C PHE A 85 -18.42 -21.20 17.75
N GLY A 86 -19.68 -20.87 18.03
CA GLY A 86 -20.74 -21.80 18.41
C GLY A 86 -20.66 -22.41 19.81
N ALA A 87 -19.67 -22.05 20.61
CA ALA A 87 -19.58 -22.42 22.03
C ALA A 87 -18.79 -21.36 22.79
N PRO A 88 -19.06 -21.16 24.09
CA PRO A 88 -18.22 -20.27 24.89
C PRO A 88 -16.81 -20.87 24.96
N HIS A 89 -15.86 -20.25 24.25
CA HIS A 89 -14.44 -20.56 24.41
C HIS A 89 -13.98 -20.13 25.80
N LYS A 90 -13.00 -20.83 26.35
CA LYS A 90 -12.49 -20.52 27.69
C LYS A 90 -11.73 -19.18 27.59
N PRO A 91 -12.13 -18.11 28.32
CA PRO A 91 -11.37 -16.90 28.39
C PRO A 91 -9.91 -17.18 28.77
N GLY A 92 -8.96 -16.61 28.03
CA GLY A 92 -7.52 -16.80 28.27
C GLY A 92 -6.94 -18.10 27.67
N ALA A 93 -7.69 -18.86 26.89
CA ALA A 93 -7.14 -19.94 26.06
C ALA A 93 -6.24 -19.32 24.98
N THR A 94 -4.95 -19.67 24.99
CA THR A 94 -3.97 -19.25 23.98
C THR A 94 -3.38 -20.48 23.32
N ALA A 95 -2.87 -20.34 22.10
CA ALA A 95 -2.19 -21.42 21.40
C ALA A 95 -1.05 -22.03 22.24
N THR A 96 -0.33 -21.20 22.98
CA THR A 96 0.73 -21.64 23.92
C THR A 96 0.17 -22.48 25.07
N ALA A 97 -0.98 -22.11 25.64
CA ALA A 97 -1.60 -22.83 26.74
C ALA A 97 -2.23 -24.14 26.27
N ASN A 98 -2.77 -24.18 25.06
CA ASN A 98 -3.43 -25.36 24.47
C ASN A 98 -2.39 -26.45 24.11
N GLY A 99 -1.16 -26.08 23.77
CA GLY A 99 -0.11 -27.03 23.45
C GLY A 99 -0.28 -27.71 22.08
N GLY A 100 0.32 -28.88 21.92
CA GLY A 100 0.15 -29.72 20.74
C GLY A 100 0.48 -29.08 19.39
N ARG A 101 -0.31 -29.38 18.38
CA ARG A 101 -0.20 -28.85 17.02
C ARG A 101 -0.37 -27.34 16.97
N GLU A 102 -1.36 -26.84 17.70
CA GLU A 102 -1.67 -25.42 17.77
C GLU A 102 -0.48 -24.59 18.28
N LYS A 103 0.16 -25.05 19.36
CA LYS A 103 1.39 -24.41 19.86
C LYS A 103 2.55 -24.49 18.87
N GLN A 104 2.72 -25.61 18.19
CA GLN A 104 3.78 -25.78 17.19
C GLN A 104 3.64 -24.79 16.05
N ILE A 105 2.42 -24.57 15.55
CA ILE A 105 2.11 -23.61 14.52
C ILE A 105 2.32 -22.18 15.05
N PHE A 106 1.83 -21.88 16.25
CA PHE A 106 1.99 -20.58 16.88
C PHE A 106 3.48 -20.20 17.08
N ASP A 107 4.31 -21.15 17.54
CA ASP A 107 5.75 -20.92 17.71
C ASP A 107 6.41 -20.59 16.37
N TYR A 108 6.04 -21.27 15.29
CA TYR A 108 6.52 -20.98 13.94
C TYR A 108 6.08 -19.59 13.45
N PHE A 109 4.81 -19.24 13.62
CA PHE A 109 4.28 -17.92 13.28
C PHE A 109 4.92 -16.81 14.12
N SER A 110 5.16 -17.09 15.41
CA SER A 110 5.89 -16.16 16.30
C SER A 110 7.32 -15.90 15.81
N GLY A 111 8.00 -16.96 15.32
CA GLY A 111 9.32 -16.82 14.72
C GLY A 111 9.29 -15.94 13.46
N ILE A 112 8.26 -16.06 12.63
CA ILE A 112 8.06 -15.21 11.45
C ILE A 112 7.77 -13.76 11.87
N GLY A 113 6.74 -13.55 12.70
CA GLY A 113 6.26 -12.22 13.06
C GLY A 113 7.30 -11.41 13.84
N ASN A 114 7.96 -12.01 14.83
CA ASN A 114 8.97 -11.34 15.64
C ASN A 114 10.21 -10.89 14.84
N ASN A 115 10.49 -11.52 13.71
CA ASN A 115 11.63 -11.20 12.86
C ASN A 115 11.27 -10.31 11.66
N ASN A 116 9.99 -9.93 11.49
CA ASN A 116 9.52 -9.09 10.40
C ASN A 116 8.74 -7.89 10.96
N PRO A 117 9.41 -6.74 11.16
CA PRO A 117 8.79 -5.58 11.82
C PRO A 117 7.62 -4.95 11.05
N ASN A 118 7.47 -5.31 9.76
CA ASN A 118 6.36 -4.85 8.93
C ASN A 118 5.12 -5.76 9.04
N PHE A 119 5.21 -6.89 9.73
CA PHE A 119 4.08 -7.78 9.91
C PHE A 119 3.28 -7.38 11.15
N GLY A 120 1.97 -7.19 10.98
CA GLY A 120 1.05 -7.00 12.09
C GLY A 120 0.54 -8.33 12.61
N TYR A 121 0.16 -9.22 11.68
CA TYR A 121 -0.45 -10.51 11.99
C TYR A 121 0.09 -11.60 11.08
N VAL A 122 0.24 -12.81 11.63
CA VAL A 122 0.58 -14.05 10.91
C VAL A 122 -0.38 -15.11 11.38
N TYR A 123 -1.22 -15.65 10.50
CA TYR A 123 -2.35 -16.47 10.95
C TYR A 123 -2.76 -17.52 9.93
N MET A 124 -3.58 -18.46 10.40
CA MET A 124 -4.25 -19.46 9.59
C MET A 124 -5.64 -19.80 10.11
N GLY A 125 -6.49 -20.25 9.19
CA GLY A 125 -7.73 -20.96 9.52
C GLY A 125 -7.79 -22.28 8.76
N ASP A 126 -8.21 -23.35 9.42
CA ASP A 126 -8.45 -24.61 8.76
C ASP A 126 -9.88 -24.74 8.19
N ALA A 127 -10.12 -25.75 7.40
CA ALA A 127 -11.42 -26.01 6.77
C ALA A 127 -12.52 -26.34 7.80
N GLN A 128 -12.17 -26.72 9.01
CA GLN A 128 -13.06 -27.03 10.11
C GLN A 128 -13.38 -25.82 10.99
N GLY A 129 -12.64 -24.69 10.79
CA GLY A 129 -12.84 -23.45 11.52
C GLY A 129 -11.89 -23.28 12.71
N GLY A 130 -10.87 -24.12 12.82
CA GLY A 130 -9.77 -23.91 13.74
C GLY A 130 -8.96 -22.69 13.34
N TYR A 131 -8.40 -21.95 14.31
CA TYR A 131 -7.71 -20.68 14.07
C TYR A 131 -6.48 -20.53 14.96
N VAL A 132 -5.38 -20.09 14.37
CA VAL A 132 -4.14 -19.73 15.08
C VAL A 132 -3.62 -18.42 14.53
N GLU A 133 -3.23 -17.49 15.41
CA GLU A 133 -2.75 -16.15 15.06
C GLU A 133 -1.60 -15.72 15.96
N TRP A 134 -0.57 -15.12 15.37
CA TRP A 134 0.43 -14.30 16.03
C TRP A 134 0.16 -12.82 15.70
N PRO A 135 0.27 -11.90 16.69
CA PRO A 135 0.74 -12.07 18.07
C PRO A 135 -0.25 -12.82 18.99
N GLY A 136 -1.48 -13.00 18.53
CA GLY A 136 -2.53 -13.68 19.25
C GLY A 136 -3.19 -12.81 20.31
N THR A 137 -4.44 -13.14 20.59
CA THR A 137 -5.22 -12.59 21.70
C THR A 137 -5.83 -13.70 22.52
N ALA A 138 -6.20 -13.38 23.75
CA ALA A 138 -6.88 -14.33 24.64
C ALA A 138 -8.38 -14.40 24.39
N ASP A 139 -8.95 -13.51 23.59
CA ASP A 139 -10.39 -13.43 23.36
C ASP A 139 -10.69 -12.95 21.93
N TYR A 140 -11.14 -13.91 21.10
CA TYR A 140 -11.62 -13.65 19.74
C TYR A 140 -13.15 -13.46 19.68
N GLY A 141 -13.86 -13.61 20.79
CA GLY A 141 -15.33 -13.62 20.81
C GLY A 141 -15.92 -14.80 20.04
N ASP A 142 -17.10 -14.63 19.46
CA ASP A 142 -17.71 -15.60 18.53
C ASP A 142 -17.13 -15.39 17.13
N TRP A 143 -16.06 -16.14 16.83
CA TRP A 143 -15.25 -15.95 15.65
C TRP A 143 -15.17 -17.21 14.79
N ASP A 144 -15.59 -17.11 13.52
CA ASP A 144 -15.40 -18.15 12.51
C ASP A 144 -14.49 -17.62 11.39
N PRO A 145 -13.26 -18.15 11.22
CA PRO A 145 -12.35 -17.72 10.18
C PRO A 145 -12.92 -17.94 8.78
N ARG A 146 -13.76 -18.97 8.59
CA ARG A 146 -14.27 -19.37 7.26
C ARG A 146 -15.22 -18.35 6.65
N GLY A 147 -15.86 -17.51 7.46
CA GLY A 147 -16.71 -16.41 7.02
C GLY A 147 -15.96 -15.11 6.72
N ARG A 148 -14.64 -15.07 6.88
CA ARG A 148 -13.84 -13.85 6.71
C ARG A 148 -13.40 -13.65 5.26
N PRO A 149 -13.30 -12.38 4.80
CA PRO A 149 -12.92 -12.09 3.42
C PRO A 149 -11.61 -12.75 2.97
N TRP A 150 -10.59 -12.75 3.85
CA TRP A 150 -9.29 -13.36 3.55
C TRP A 150 -9.39 -14.87 3.34
N PHE A 151 -10.22 -15.57 4.14
CA PHE A 151 -10.39 -17.03 4.02
C PHE A 151 -11.12 -17.38 2.71
N THR A 152 -12.22 -16.68 2.44
CA THR A 152 -13.00 -16.88 1.20
C THR A 152 -12.16 -16.59 -0.03
N LEU A 153 -11.45 -15.45 -0.03
CA LEU A 153 -10.57 -15.07 -1.13
C LEU A 153 -9.45 -16.09 -1.36
N GLY A 154 -8.79 -16.55 -0.27
CA GLY A 154 -7.73 -17.54 -0.36
C GLY A 154 -8.22 -18.89 -0.90
N LYS A 155 -9.40 -19.33 -0.47
CA LYS A 155 -10.05 -20.54 -0.99
C LYS A 155 -10.37 -20.43 -2.49
N ASP A 156 -10.94 -19.29 -2.90
CA ASP A 156 -11.34 -19.04 -4.29
C ASP A 156 -10.14 -18.87 -5.23
N ALA A 157 -9.00 -18.42 -4.70
CA ALA A 157 -7.75 -18.28 -5.44
C ALA A 157 -7.10 -19.62 -5.85
N ASN A 158 -7.67 -20.75 -5.46
CA ASN A 158 -7.24 -22.08 -5.87
C ASN A 158 -5.72 -22.32 -5.71
N PHE A 159 -5.22 -22.11 -4.48
CA PHE A 159 -3.82 -22.28 -4.09
C PHE A 159 -2.83 -21.27 -4.71
N GLN A 160 -3.32 -20.30 -5.46
CA GLN A 160 -2.48 -19.18 -5.90
C GLN A 160 -2.34 -18.17 -4.76
N LEU A 161 -1.17 -17.51 -4.71
CA LEU A 161 -1.01 -16.33 -3.87
C LEU A 161 -1.98 -15.24 -4.33
N THR A 162 -2.64 -14.62 -3.38
CA THR A 162 -3.53 -13.50 -3.64
C THR A 162 -3.40 -12.45 -2.54
N ARG A 163 -3.98 -11.29 -2.75
CA ARG A 163 -3.96 -10.17 -1.80
C ARG A 163 -5.37 -9.67 -1.55
N LEU A 164 -5.66 -9.33 -0.31
CA LEU A 164 -6.80 -8.49 0.03
C LEU A 164 -6.34 -7.04 -0.06
N ASP A 165 -7.18 -6.18 -0.63
CA ASP A 165 -6.93 -4.73 -0.69
C ASP A 165 -6.71 -4.17 0.72
N GLY A 166 -6.04 -3.02 0.77
CA GLY A 166 -5.75 -2.33 2.02
C GLY A 166 -7.02 -2.07 2.85
N TYR A 167 -7.01 -2.43 4.11
CA TYR A 167 -8.10 -2.22 5.04
C TYR A 167 -7.63 -1.60 6.36
N TYR A 168 -8.46 -0.75 6.93
CA TYR A 168 -8.21 -0.16 8.24
C TYR A 168 -8.63 -1.12 9.36
N TRP A 169 -7.73 -1.34 10.31
CA TRP A 169 -7.96 -2.16 11.49
C TRP A 169 -7.97 -1.29 12.75
N GLU A 170 -9.17 -1.05 13.27
CA GLU A 170 -9.41 -0.13 14.39
C GLU A 170 -8.61 -0.47 15.65
N PRO A 171 -8.45 -1.75 16.07
CA PRO A 171 -7.72 -2.07 17.28
C PRO A 171 -6.27 -1.58 17.30
N ASP A 172 -5.62 -1.49 16.13
CA ASP A 172 -4.23 -1.08 16.02
C ASP A 172 -4.08 0.36 15.50
N ASP A 173 -5.21 1.01 15.14
CA ASP A 173 -5.21 2.30 14.42
C ASP A 173 -4.26 2.25 13.22
N ALA A 174 -4.33 1.19 12.45
CA ALA A 174 -3.40 0.90 11.37
C ALA A 174 -4.10 0.32 10.13
N VAL A 175 -3.42 0.45 9.00
CA VAL A 175 -3.86 -0.16 7.75
C VAL A 175 -2.95 -1.32 7.38
N TYR A 176 -3.58 -2.39 6.95
CA TYR A 176 -2.95 -3.63 6.56
C TYR A 176 -3.33 -4.03 5.14
N VAL A 177 -2.43 -4.73 4.48
CA VAL A 177 -2.67 -5.51 3.27
C VAL A 177 -2.42 -6.97 3.61
N SER A 178 -3.38 -7.84 3.38
CA SER A 178 -3.20 -9.28 3.61
C SER A 178 -2.63 -9.96 2.37
N VAL A 179 -1.57 -10.73 2.54
CA VAL A 179 -1.09 -11.70 1.55
C VAL A 179 -1.55 -13.09 1.99
N ILE A 180 -2.17 -13.84 1.08
CA ILE A 180 -3.02 -14.97 1.39
C ILE A 180 -2.70 -16.14 0.48
N LYS A 181 -2.72 -17.36 1.02
CA LYS A 181 -2.60 -18.59 0.24
C LYS A 181 -3.39 -19.74 0.88
N ALA A 182 -4.17 -20.45 0.08
CA ALA A 182 -4.72 -21.73 0.50
C ALA A 182 -3.61 -22.80 0.58
N PHE A 183 -3.78 -23.74 1.50
CA PHE A 183 -2.90 -24.91 1.63
C PHE A 183 -3.66 -26.24 1.47
N LYS A 184 -2.89 -27.27 1.14
CA LYS A 184 -3.39 -28.63 0.92
C LYS A 184 -2.95 -29.52 2.07
N ASP A 185 -3.80 -30.49 2.41
CA ASP A 185 -3.42 -31.62 3.24
C ASP A 185 -2.48 -32.58 2.48
N GLN A 186 -2.09 -33.67 3.15
CA GLN A 186 -1.26 -34.72 2.55
C GLN A 186 -1.94 -35.44 1.38
N ALA A 187 -3.29 -35.45 1.34
CA ALA A 187 -4.06 -36.05 0.25
C ALA A 187 -4.24 -35.09 -0.94
N GLY A 188 -3.71 -33.86 -0.84
CA GLY A 188 -3.79 -32.84 -1.89
C GLY A 188 -5.13 -32.08 -1.90
N GLN A 189 -5.96 -32.25 -0.89
CA GLN A 189 -7.25 -31.56 -0.77
C GLN A 189 -7.10 -30.21 -0.08
N PHE A 190 -8.08 -29.31 -0.29
CA PHE A 190 -8.13 -28.05 0.43
C PHE A 190 -8.26 -28.28 1.94
N ALA A 191 -7.31 -27.76 2.71
CA ALA A 191 -7.26 -27.93 4.16
C ALA A 191 -7.43 -26.63 4.93
N GLY A 192 -7.21 -25.48 4.30
CA GLY A 192 -7.36 -24.17 4.93
C GLY A 192 -6.64 -23.06 4.19
N VAL A 193 -6.47 -21.94 4.87
CA VAL A 193 -5.86 -20.72 4.36
C VAL A 193 -4.87 -20.17 5.37
N VAL A 194 -3.67 -19.81 4.93
CA VAL A 194 -2.69 -19.02 5.69
C VAL A 194 -2.65 -17.60 5.18
N ALA A 195 -2.36 -16.64 6.06
CA ALA A 195 -2.22 -15.25 5.67
C ALA A 195 -1.25 -14.49 6.58
N THR A 196 -0.76 -13.38 6.05
CA THR A 196 0.04 -12.40 6.78
C THR A 196 -0.47 -11.02 6.46
N ASP A 197 -0.71 -10.22 7.49
CA ASP A 197 -1.06 -8.81 7.37
C ASP A 197 0.19 -7.96 7.44
N VAL A 198 0.45 -7.23 6.36
CA VAL A 198 1.58 -6.30 6.24
C VAL A 198 1.09 -4.91 6.63
N SER A 199 1.71 -4.32 7.64
CA SER A 199 1.42 -2.95 8.04
C SER A 199 1.92 -1.97 6.98
N LEU A 200 1.02 -1.14 6.50
CA LEU A 200 1.38 -0.06 5.57
C LEU A 200 2.03 1.14 6.26
N LYS A 201 2.12 1.14 7.59
CA LYS A 201 2.70 2.27 8.35
C LYS A 201 4.14 2.58 7.93
N ALA A 202 4.99 1.57 7.84
CA ALA A 202 6.38 1.76 7.42
C ALA A 202 6.49 2.30 5.99
N LEU A 203 5.62 1.82 5.08
CA LEU A 203 5.53 2.29 3.71
C LEU A 203 5.00 3.71 3.64
N THR A 204 3.97 4.02 4.40
CA THR A 204 3.41 5.36 4.53
C THR A 204 4.46 6.35 5.05
N ASP A 205 5.17 5.97 6.12
CA ASP A 205 6.24 6.78 6.72
C ASP A 205 7.40 7.03 5.73
N MET A 206 7.72 6.06 4.88
CA MET A 206 8.73 6.19 3.83
C MET A 206 8.26 7.17 2.73
N VAL A 207 7.07 6.94 2.20
CA VAL A 207 6.48 7.78 1.13
C VAL A 207 6.31 9.22 1.59
N GLN A 208 5.87 9.44 2.82
CA GLN A 208 5.71 10.78 3.40
C GLN A 208 7.02 11.55 3.57
N LYS A 209 8.16 10.88 3.59
CA LYS A 209 9.48 11.52 3.67
C LYS A 209 10.02 11.95 2.32
N ILE A 210 9.49 11.39 1.23
CA ILE A 210 9.90 11.75 -0.12
C ILE A 210 9.39 13.14 -0.43
N ARG A 211 10.30 14.02 -0.87
CA ARG A 211 10.00 15.39 -1.28
C ARG A 211 10.60 15.66 -2.64
N PHE A 212 9.82 16.29 -3.50
CA PHE A 212 10.27 16.81 -4.79
C PHE A 212 10.44 18.33 -4.66
N GLY A 213 11.68 18.80 -4.63
CA GLY A 213 11.95 20.20 -4.32
C GLY A 213 11.50 20.58 -2.90
N GLU A 214 10.98 21.80 -2.74
CA GLU A 214 10.57 22.32 -1.43
C GLU A 214 9.14 21.94 -1.04
N THR A 215 8.24 21.80 -2.00
CA THR A 215 6.79 21.64 -1.76
C THR A 215 6.19 20.37 -2.37
N GLY A 216 6.95 19.65 -3.20
CA GLY A 216 6.47 18.43 -3.86
C GLY A 216 6.32 17.25 -2.89
N PHE A 217 5.44 16.33 -3.22
CA PHE A 217 5.08 15.16 -2.42
C PHE A 217 4.70 13.97 -3.32
N LEU A 218 4.58 12.79 -2.73
CA LEU A 218 4.18 11.57 -3.40
C LEU A 218 2.77 11.15 -2.92
N MET A 219 1.99 10.60 -3.84
CA MET A 219 0.76 9.86 -3.55
C MET A 219 0.93 8.42 -4.02
N LEU A 220 0.41 7.47 -3.25
CA LEU A 220 0.34 6.06 -3.61
C LEU A 220 -1.10 5.63 -3.71
N VAL A 221 -1.50 5.13 -4.87
CA VAL A 221 -2.87 4.72 -5.17
C VAL A 221 -2.87 3.25 -5.62
N GLU A 222 -3.76 2.45 -5.06
CA GLU A 222 -4.01 1.08 -5.53
C GLU A 222 -4.75 1.08 -6.87
N SER A 223 -4.63 -0.01 -7.62
CA SER A 223 -5.41 -0.22 -8.86
C SER A 223 -6.93 -0.19 -8.63
N SER A 224 -7.38 -0.48 -7.41
CA SER A 224 -8.78 -0.34 -6.98
C SER A 224 -9.25 1.12 -6.83
N GLY A 225 -8.33 2.10 -6.97
CA GLY A 225 -8.59 3.53 -6.77
C GLY A 225 -8.57 3.97 -5.29
N THR A 226 -8.08 3.14 -4.38
CA THR A 226 -7.88 3.52 -2.98
C THR A 226 -6.57 4.28 -2.82
N LEU A 227 -6.61 5.47 -2.25
CA LEU A 227 -5.43 6.28 -1.91
C LEU A 227 -4.78 5.71 -0.65
N LEU A 228 -3.68 4.97 -0.81
CA LEU A 228 -2.95 4.38 0.33
C LEU A 228 -2.18 5.43 1.12
N VAL A 229 -1.53 6.35 0.40
CA VAL A 229 -0.72 7.40 1.00
C VAL A 229 -0.94 8.71 0.27
N ASP A 230 -1.27 9.75 1.00
CA ASP A 230 -1.24 11.14 0.58
C ASP A 230 -0.13 11.87 1.36
N GLY A 231 0.98 12.16 0.69
CA GLY A 231 2.11 12.87 1.29
C GLY A 231 1.83 14.34 1.59
N HIS A 232 0.76 14.91 1.03
CA HIS A 232 0.31 16.27 1.28
C HIS A 232 -0.73 16.36 2.40
N GLN A 233 -1.77 15.52 2.32
CA GLN A 233 -2.89 15.50 3.27
C GLN A 233 -3.15 14.09 3.81
N PRO A 234 -2.41 13.61 4.83
CA PRO A 234 -2.54 12.25 5.37
C PRO A 234 -3.95 11.84 5.82
N LYS A 235 -4.83 12.81 6.12
CA LYS A 235 -6.26 12.56 6.44
C LYS A 235 -7.07 11.94 5.29
N ASN A 236 -6.52 11.98 4.06
CA ASN A 236 -7.11 11.37 2.86
C ASN A 236 -6.73 9.90 2.69
N ASN A 237 -5.74 9.42 3.45
CA ASN A 237 -5.28 8.04 3.36
C ASN A 237 -6.46 7.07 3.54
N PHE A 238 -6.44 5.99 2.78
CA PHE A 238 -7.39 4.87 2.79
C PHE A 238 -8.81 5.19 2.32
N LYS A 239 -8.99 6.33 1.65
CA LYS A 239 -10.25 6.69 0.99
C LYS A 239 -10.16 6.43 -0.50
N LYS A 240 -11.31 6.17 -1.13
CA LYS A 240 -11.36 6.11 -2.60
C LYS A 240 -11.13 7.49 -3.18
N LEU A 241 -10.35 7.60 -4.26
CA LEU A 241 -10.16 8.87 -4.98
C LEU A 241 -11.49 9.51 -5.38
N SER A 242 -12.49 8.68 -5.73
CA SER A 242 -13.84 9.13 -6.11
C SER A 242 -14.65 9.75 -4.96
N GLU A 243 -14.25 9.53 -3.71
CA GLU A 243 -14.91 10.07 -2.50
C GLU A 243 -14.24 11.35 -2.01
N LEU A 244 -13.06 11.66 -2.53
CA LEU A 244 -12.29 12.82 -2.13
C LEU A 244 -12.69 14.06 -2.92
N SER A 245 -12.74 15.20 -2.21
CA SER A 245 -13.01 16.49 -2.82
C SER A 245 -11.75 17.08 -3.45
N GLY A 246 -11.84 17.49 -4.70
CA GLY A 246 -10.77 18.14 -5.46
C GLY A 246 -10.63 17.56 -6.86
N ASP A 247 -10.60 18.44 -7.86
CA ASP A 247 -10.53 18.06 -9.28
C ASP A 247 -9.26 17.29 -9.61
N HIS A 248 -8.18 17.51 -8.86
CA HIS A 248 -6.91 16.82 -9.03
C HIS A 248 -7.01 15.29 -8.80
N PHE A 249 -7.85 14.82 -7.88
CA PHE A 249 -8.06 13.39 -7.68
C PHE A 249 -8.70 12.73 -8.90
N SER A 250 -9.66 13.40 -9.52
CA SER A 250 -10.29 12.94 -10.75
C SER A 250 -9.31 12.94 -11.92
N ALA A 251 -8.46 13.96 -12.04
CA ALA A 251 -7.44 14.06 -13.08
C ALA A 251 -6.38 12.97 -12.94
N ILE A 252 -5.92 12.69 -11.72
CA ILE A 252 -4.96 11.61 -11.41
C ILE A 252 -5.58 10.25 -11.73
N ALA A 253 -6.83 10.00 -11.31
CA ALA A 253 -7.52 8.73 -11.54
C ALA A 253 -7.75 8.38 -13.02
N GLN A 254 -7.79 9.39 -13.90
CA GLN A 254 -7.99 9.22 -15.34
C GLN A 254 -6.68 9.13 -16.13
N LYS A 255 -5.54 9.31 -15.49
CA LYS A 255 -4.23 9.33 -16.14
C LYS A 255 -3.49 8.01 -15.89
N ASP A 256 -3.19 7.28 -16.93
CA ASP A 256 -2.42 6.05 -16.83
C ASP A 256 -0.93 6.33 -16.55
N ASN A 257 -0.30 7.14 -17.39
CA ASN A 257 1.12 7.50 -17.25
C ASN A 257 1.42 8.90 -17.78
N GLY A 258 2.43 9.56 -17.21
CA GLY A 258 2.99 10.82 -17.66
C GLY A 258 2.54 12.03 -16.87
N VAL A 259 2.99 13.21 -17.30
CA VAL A 259 2.85 14.47 -16.57
C VAL A 259 1.52 15.14 -16.88
N ILE A 260 0.86 15.65 -15.83
CA ILE A 260 -0.34 16.50 -15.89
C ILE A 260 -0.14 17.74 -15.01
N GLU A 261 -0.86 18.79 -15.32
CA GLU A 261 -0.97 19.97 -14.45
C GLU A 261 -2.22 19.84 -13.58
N VAL A 262 -2.08 20.05 -12.27
CA VAL A 262 -3.17 19.98 -11.30
C VAL A 262 -3.08 21.14 -10.34
N THR A 263 -4.22 21.64 -9.87
CA THR A 263 -4.28 22.66 -8.82
C THR A 263 -4.71 22.02 -7.51
N ILE A 264 -3.91 22.17 -6.46
CA ILE A 264 -4.17 21.63 -5.12
C ILE A 264 -4.11 22.79 -4.13
N ASP A 265 -5.20 23.01 -3.39
CA ASP A 265 -5.32 24.13 -2.44
C ASP A 265 -4.95 25.52 -3.02
N GLY A 266 -5.23 25.73 -4.31
CA GLY A 266 -4.96 26.99 -5.02
C GLY A 266 -3.50 27.17 -5.49
N VAL A 267 -2.69 26.10 -5.38
CA VAL A 267 -1.31 26.06 -5.90
C VAL A 267 -1.26 25.12 -7.10
N ASP A 268 -0.60 25.55 -8.17
CA ASP A 268 -0.42 24.73 -9.36
C ASP A 268 0.80 23.81 -9.21
N TYR A 269 0.59 22.53 -9.50
CA TYR A 269 1.60 21.47 -9.46
C TYR A 269 1.72 20.77 -10.81
N LEU A 270 2.92 20.29 -11.09
CA LEU A 270 3.12 19.23 -12.07
C LEU A 270 3.04 17.89 -11.34
N ALA A 271 2.12 17.02 -11.75
CA ALA A 271 2.02 15.65 -11.23
C ALA A 271 2.49 14.67 -12.31
N ASN A 272 3.42 13.79 -11.95
CA ASN A 272 3.87 12.70 -12.81
C ASN A 272 3.21 11.41 -12.33
N VAL A 273 2.35 10.81 -13.14
CA VAL A 273 1.58 9.60 -12.83
C VAL A 273 2.28 8.39 -13.42
N PHE A 274 2.38 7.32 -12.63
CA PHE A 274 2.91 6.01 -13.02
C PHE A 274 1.95 4.89 -12.59
N THR A 275 1.78 3.89 -13.45
CA THR A 275 1.03 2.66 -13.19
C THR A 275 1.88 1.43 -13.43
#